data_bd4501c7ea18662d5ba9e733a55e7e81
#
_entry.id   bd4501c7ea18662d5ba9e733a55e7e81
#
_cell.length_a   1.000
_cell.length_b   1.000
_cell.length_c   1.000
_cell.angle_alpha   90.00
_cell.angle_beta   90.00
_cell.angle_gamma   90.00
#
_symmetry.space_group_name_H-M   'P 1'
#
loop_
_entity.id
_entity.type
_entity.pdbx_description
1 polymer ?
#
loop_
_entity_poly.entity_id
_entity_poly.type
_entity_poly.pdbx_seq_one_letter_code
_entity_poly.pdbx_strand_id
1 'polypeptide(L)'
;DVWIPFNDSLDMITGFSPSYKKIVIGDDEITMPGDKVVKFKRASTATYINKSGVFSVAKIDEPRFEKEGLLIEGQRTNYFVKSNTPAEWTSTSNIDKTNNGVDEFGFSYAKMRTKDNMTGQSSALSLHTCSASRGIDVSGDNKYCTVSCRVKAPDGLRCRLRFEKYDGSVYTFLGDAYLTFGTLIIEKTGGAANRIAATATKDPVTGWIFYEATIEAVEGETLIGAMI
;
A
#
# COMPACT_ATOMS: atom_id res chain seq x y z
N ASP A 1 -25.43 11.50 -6.71
CA ASP A 1 -24.36 11.21 -5.72
C ASP A 1 -24.85 11.62 -4.34
N VAL A 2 -24.92 10.69 -3.41
CA VAL A 2 -25.28 10.97 -2.02
C VAL A 2 -23.99 11.17 -1.25
N TRP A 3 -23.75 12.40 -0.80
CA TRP A 3 -22.63 12.69 0.08
C TRP A 3 -23.09 12.63 1.53
N ILE A 4 -22.53 11.71 2.32
CA ILE A 4 -22.86 11.54 3.74
C ILE A 4 -21.61 11.88 4.56
N PRO A 5 -21.61 12.99 5.30
CA PRO A 5 -20.47 13.40 6.11
C PRO A 5 -20.41 12.55 7.39
N PHE A 6 -19.67 11.45 7.34
CA PHE A 6 -19.35 10.67 8.53
C PHE A 6 -18.18 11.32 9.28
N ASN A 7 -18.39 11.72 10.53
CA ASN A 7 -17.29 12.25 11.34
C ASN A 7 -16.42 11.17 11.96
N ASP A 8 -16.96 10.35 12.87
CA ASP A 8 -16.18 9.37 13.60
C ASP A 8 -16.88 8.01 13.75
N SER A 9 -18.12 7.90 13.30
CA SER A 9 -18.87 6.67 13.33
C SER A 9 -19.93 6.62 12.23
N LEU A 10 -20.39 5.43 11.91
CA LEU A 10 -21.53 5.23 11.02
C LEU A 10 -22.86 5.69 11.65
N ASP A 11 -22.85 6.07 12.92
CA ASP A 11 -24.03 6.53 13.65
C ASP A 11 -24.43 7.96 13.30
N MET A 12 -23.65 8.68 12.56
CA MET A 12 -23.85 10.11 12.31
C MET A 12 -24.89 10.47 11.26
N ILE A 13 -25.46 9.50 10.58
CA ILE A 13 -26.43 9.79 9.52
C ILE A 13 -27.66 10.54 10.05
N THR A 14 -27.91 10.52 11.34
CA THR A 14 -29.21 10.89 11.87
C THR A 14 -29.25 11.78 13.10
N GLY A 15 -28.14 12.13 13.71
CA GLY A 15 -28.08 13.14 14.81
C GLY A 15 -28.88 12.89 16.07
N PHE A 16 -29.69 11.82 16.15
CA PHE A 16 -30.59 11.56 17.28
C PHE A 16 -30.42 10.13 17.79
N SER A 17 -30.44 9.93 19.06
CA SER A 17 -30.45 8.68 19.85
C SER A 17 -29.50 7.57 19.38
N PRO A 18 -28.66 7.00 20.22
CA PRO A 18 -27.79 5.89 19.88
C PRO A 18 -28.54 4.62 19.44
N SER A 19 -29.81 4.51 19.73
CA SER A 19 -30.62 3.29 19.49
C SER A 19 -31.47 3.34 18.23
N TYR A 20 -31.84 4.52 17.77
CA TYR A 20 -32.70 4.70 16.60
C TYR A 20 -32.19 5.82 15.71
N LYS A 21 -32.22 5.58 14.43
CA LYS A 21 -31.81 6.53 13.41
C LYS A 21 -32.99 6.89 12.53
N LYS A 22 -33.04 8.14 12.14
CA LYS A 22 -34.05 8.71 11.27
C LYS A 22 -33.43 9.00 9.92
N ILE A 23 -34.02 8.46 8.88
CA ILE A 23 -33.63 8.74 7.50
C ILE A 23 -34.78 9.50 6.85
N VAL A 24 -34.47 10.59 6.18
CA VAL A 24 -35.43 11.37 5.37
C VAL A 24 -35.12 11.11 3.91
N ILE A 25 -36.09 10.60 3.18
CA ILE A 25 -36.00 10.39 1.73
C ILE A 25 -37.17 11.14 1.09
N GLY A 26 -36.90 12.31 0.51
CA GLY A 26 -37.95 13.22 0.07
C GLY A 26 -38.77 13.73 1.26
N ASP A 27 -40.09 13.50 1.25
CA ASP A 27 -41.01 13.85 2.33
C ASP A 27 -41.21 12.72 3.35
N ASP A 28 -40.61 11.55 3.09
CA ASP A 28 -40.78 10.38 3.97
C ASP A 28 -39.71 10.33 5.06
N GLU A 29 -40.16 10.07 6.26
CA GLU A 29 -39.34 9.95 7.46
C GLU A 29 -39.37 8.50 7.98
N ILE A 30 -38.24 7.79 7.88
CA ILE A 30 -38.11 6.40 8.27
C ILE A 30 -37.25 6.31 9.53
N THR A 31 -37.82 5.77 10.61
CA THR A 31 -37.08 5.48 11.85
C THR A 31 -36.77 3.99 11.95
N MET A 32 -35.49 3.64 12.13
CA MET A 32 -35.05 2.25 12.28
C MET A 32 -33.90 2.14 13.27
N PRO A 33 -33.64 0.95 13.84
CA PRO A 33 -32.46 0.71 14.66
C PRO A 33 -31.19 1.09 13.90
N GLY A 34 -30.22 1.74 14.57
CA GLY A 34 -29.00 2.24 13.95
C GLY A 34 -28.18 1.17 13.24
N ASP A 35 -28.18 -0.06 13.75
CA ASP A 35 -27.51 -1.22 13.16
C ASP A 35 -28.12 -1.69 11.82
N LYS A 36 -29.32 -1.23 11.48
CA LYS A 36 -30.01 -1.55 10.23
C LYS A 36 -29.87 -0.47 9.16
N VAL A 37 -29.43 0.72 9.54
CA VAL A 37 -29.30 1.86 8.61
C VAL A 37 -28.09 1.68 7.70
N VAL A 38 -26.93 1.39 8.30
CA VAL A 38 -25.68 1.14 7.57
C VAL A 38 -24.97 -0.05 8.18
N LYS A 39 -24.63 -1.03 7.36
CA LYS A 39 -23.78 -2.15 7.75
C LYS A 39 -22.46 -2.05 7.03
N PHE A 40 -21.37 -2.03 7.81
CA PHE A 40 -20.02 -2.14 7.31
C PHE A 40 -19.53 -3.58 7.48
N LYS A 41 -18.95 -4.13 6.41
CA LYS A 41 -18.39 -5.47 6.39
C LYS A 41 -17.00 -5.45 5.77
N ARG A 42 -16.02 -6.01 6.48
CA ARG A 42 -14.67 -6.26 5.99
C ARG A 42 -14.11 -7.52 6.63
N ALA A 43 -13.70 -8.48 5.81
CA ALA A 43 -13.22 -9.78 6.27
C ALA A 43 -11.79 -9.77 6.85
N SER A 44 -11.07 -8.67 6.76
CA SER A 44 -9.68 -8.56 7.22
C SER A 44 -9.48 -7.34 8.12
N THR A 45 -8.39 -7.32 8.89
CA THR A 45 -7.85 -6.07 9.44
C THR A 45 -7.37 -5.16 8.31
N ALA A 46 -7.30 -3.87 8.56
CA ALA A 46 -6.77 -2.91 7.59
C ALA A 46 -6.10 -1.75 8.30
N THR A 47 -5.21 -1.08 7.58
CA THR A 47 -4.50 0.09 8.07
C THR A 47 -5.08 1.37 7.49
N TYR A 48 -4.90 2.49 8.19
CA TYR A 48 -5.35 3.80 7.75
C TYR A 48 -4.63 4.89 8.56
N ILE A 49 -4.68 6.13 8.05
CA ILE A 49 -4.26 7.32 8.80
C ILE A 49 -5.50 7.94 9.41
N ASN A 50 -5.61 7.92 10.72
CA ASN A 50 -6.78 8.50 11.38
C ASN A 50 -6.82 10.03 11.25
N LYS A 51 -7.90 10.64 11.70
CA LYS A 51 -8.11 12.11 11.62
C LYS A 51 -7.04 12.95 12.29
N SER A 52 -6.33 12.37 13.26
CA SER A 52 -5.22 13.02 13.94
C SER A 52 -3.88 12.85 13.22
N GLY A 53 -3.85 12.24 12.02
CA GLY A 53 -2.64 11.97 11.26
C GLY A 53 -1.84 10.78 11.78
N VAL A 54 -2.42 9.97 12.69
CA VAL A 54 -1.75 8.82 13.30
C VAL A 54 -2.09 7.54 12.53
N PHE A 55 -1.06 6.75 12.23
CA PHE A 55 -1.23 5.44 11.65
C PHE A 55 -1.98 4.52 12.64
N SER A 56 -3.02 3.88 12.15
CA SER A 56 -3.94 3.09 12.96
C SER A 56 -4.31 1.76 12.28
N VAL A 57 -4.72 0.78 13.07
CA VAL A 57 -5.17 -0.52 12.58
C VAL A 57 -6.63 -0.70 12.94
N ALA A 58 -7.50 -0.85 11.94
CA ALA A 58 -8.89 -1.20 12.12
C ALA A 58 -9.06 -2.72 12.16
N LYS A 59 -9.90 -3.21 13.07
CA LYS A 59 -10.24 -4.62 13.23
C LYS A 59 -11.16 -5.10 12.08
N ILE A 60 -11.44 -6.40 12.05
CA ILE A 60 -12.46 -6.97 11.18
C ILE A 60 -13.79 -6.25 11.45
N ASP A 61 -14.51 -5.90 10.39
CA ASP A 61 -15.78 -5.17 10.42
C ASP A 61 -15.73 -3.76 11.08
N GLU A 62 -14.54 -3.23 11.35
CA GLU A 62 -14.36 -1.87 11.86
C GLU A 62 -14.12 -0.89 10.71
N PRO A 63 -14.95 0.18 10.55
CA PRO A 63 -14.75 1.18 9.51
C PRO A 63 -13.52 2.04 9.80
N ARG A 64 -12.94 2.60 8.74
CA ARG A 64 -11.77 3.47 8.79
C ARG A 64 -12.18 4.90 8.53
N PHE A 65 -11.97 5.79 9.49
CA PHE A 65 -12.27 7.21 9.36
C PHE A 65 -10.97 8.00 9.26
N GLU A 66 -10.72 8.52 8.08
CA GLU A 66 -9.59 9.41 7.78
C GLU A 66 -10.03 10.88 7.83
N LYS A 67 -9.10 11.79 7.56
CA LYS A 67 -9.35 13.22 7.62
C LYS A 67 -10.51 13.64 6.70
N GLU A 68 -10.61 13.03 5.54
CA GLU A 68 -11.63 13.31 4.53
C GLU A 68 -12.95 12.57 4.78
N GLY A 69 -13.01 11.66 5.76
CA GLY A 69 -14.21 10.89 6.12
C GLY A 69 -14.01 9.38 6.12
N LEU A 70 -15.07 8.63 5.81
CA LEU A 70 -15.05 7.18 5.73
C LEU A 70 -14.29 6.70 4.48
N LEU A 71 -13.19 5.96 4.70
CA LEU A 71 -12.45 5.34 3.62
C LEU A 71 -13.16 4.07 3.13
N ILE A 72 -13.62 4.11 1.88
CA ILE A 72 -14.21 2.96 1.18
C ILE A 72 -13.32 2.62 -0.01
N GLU A 73 -12.81 1.39 -0.05
CA GLU A 73 -12.00 0.89 -1.13
C GLU A 73 -12.63 -0.35 -1.74
N GLY A 74 -12.46 -0.50 -3.05
CA GLY A 74 -12.78 -1.75 -3.74
C GLY A 74 -11.88 -2.90 -3.29
N GLN A 75 -12.29 -4.12 -3.58
CA GLN A 75 -11.45 -5.29 -3.34
C GLN A 75 -10.10 -5.14 -4.05
N ARG A 76 -9.02 -5.39 -3.31
CA ARG A 76 -7.64 -5.38 -3.82
C ARG A 76 -7.03 -6.77 -3.64
N THR A 77 -6.27 -7.18 -4.62
CA THR A 77 -5.43 -8.40 -4.54
C THR A 77 -4.00 -8.00 -4.26
N ASN A 78 -3.42 -8.54 -3.17
CA ASN A 78 -2.00 -8.34 -2.89
C ASN A 78 -1.18 -9.41 -3.64
N TYR A 79 -0.44 -8.98 -4.62
CA TYR A 79 0.44 -9.83 -5.42
C TYR A 79 1.81 -10.07 -4.77
N PHE A 80 2.21 -9.25 -3.80
CA PHE A 80 3.35 -9.53 -2.95
C PHE A 80 2.94 -10.49 -1.84
N VAL A 81 3.17 -11.76 -2.05
CA VAL A 81 2.90 -12.79 -1.04
C VAL A 81 3.78 -12.58 0.19
N LYS A 82 3.32 -13.03 1.36
CA LYS A 82 4.06 -12.95 2.63
C LYS A 82 4.36 -11.51 3.09
N SER A 83 3.52 -10.56 2.76
CA SER A 83 3.71 -9.16 3.15
C SER A 83 3.66 -8.93 4.66
N ASN A 84 3.05 -9.83 5.43
CA ASN A 84 3.03 -9.84 6.89
C ASN A 84 4.11 -10.74 7.54
N THR A 85 4.94 -11.42 6.73
CA THR A 85 6.06 -12.25 7.17
C THR A 85 7.33 -11.94 6.37
N PRO A 86 7.88 -10.72 6.46
CA PRO A 86 8.96 -10.26 5.59
C PRO A 86 10.25 -11.08 5.70
N ALA A 87 10.46 -11.82 6.78
CA ALA A 87 11.56 -12.76 6.89
C ALA A 87 11.48 -13.92 5.87
N GLU A 88 10.28 -14.20 5.36
CA GLU A 88 10.07 -15.23 4.35
C GLU A 88 10.11 -14.68 2.92
N TRP A 89 10.40 -13.41 2.72
CA TRP A 89 10.55 -12.82 1.40
C TRP A 89 11.67 -13.50 0.60
N THR A 90 11.44 -13.69 -0.68
CA THR A 90 12.45 -14.16 -1.60
C THR A 90 13.45 -13.07 -1.89
N SER A 91 14.61 -13.12 -1.28
CA SER A 91 15.72 -12.20 -1.57
C SER A 91 16.78 -12.89 -2.42
N THR A 92 17.60 -12.09 -3.10
CA THR A 92 18.80 -12.62 -3.75
C THR A 92 19.77 -13.22 -2.72
N SER A 93 20.65 -14.11 -3.16
CA SER A 93 21.64 -14.77 -2.29
C SER A 93 22.65 -13.80 -1.66
N ASN A 94 22.72 -12.56 -2.16
CA ASN A 94 23.61 -11.51 -1.68
C ASN A 94 23.03 -10.69 -0.52
N ILE A 95 21.85 -11.07 -0.03
CA ILE A 95 21.18 -10.41 1.08
C ILE A 95 21.05 -11.37 2.25
N ASP A 96 21.54 -10.95 3.42
CA ASP A 96 21.29 -11.61 4.68
C ASP A 96 20.00 -11.09 5.30
N LYS A 97 19.16 -12.00 5.76
CA LYS A 97 17.89 -11.69 6.43
C LYS A 97 17.90 -12.19 7.86
N THR A 98 17.41 -11.38 8.76
CA THR A 98 17.19 -11.77 10.16
C THR A 98 15.79 -11.40 10.60
N ASN A 99 15.15 -12.31 11.35
CA ASN A 99 13.89 -11.99 12.02
C ASN A 99 14.15 -11.06 13.18
N ASN A 100 13.45 -9.95 13.24
CA ASN A 100 13.66 -8.95 14.27
C ASN A 100 12.43 -8.62 15.13
N GLY A 101 11.28 -9.18 14.84
CA GLY A 101 10.11 -9.04 15.69
C GLY A 101 8.99 -8.21 15.07
N VAL A 102 8.29 -7.51 15.93
CA VAL A 102 7.05 -6.79 15.61
C VAL A 102 7.26 -5.33 15.97
N ASP A 103 6.82 -4.42 15.13
CA ASP A 103 6.88 -2.99 15.42
C ASP A 103 5.77 -2.55 16.39
N GLU A 104 5.75 -1.28 16.73
CA GLU A 104 4.82 -0.66 17.66
C GLU A 104 3.35 -0.73 17.22
N PHE A 105 3.09 -1.02 15.95
CA PHE A 105 1.75 -1.19 15.38
C PHE A 105 1.32 -2.66 15.24
N GLY A 106 2.18 -3.59 15.64
CA GLY A 106 1.92 -5.02 15.53
C GLY A 106 2.31 -5.64 14.18
N PHE A 107 3.03 -4.92 13.31
CA PHE A 107 3.51 -5.48 12.04
C PHE A 107 4.86 -6.16 12.20
N SER A 108 4.96 -7.36 11.65
CA SER A 108 6.24 -8.06 11.59
C SER A 108 7.21 -7.32 10.69
N TYR A 109 8.46 -7.24 11.12
CA TYR A 109 9.55 -6.72 10.30
C TYR A 109 10.76 -7.65 10.31
N ALA A 110 11.57 -7.56 9.27
CA ALA A 110 12.86 -8.21 9.18
C ALA A 110 13.95 -7.18 8.86
N LYS A 111 15.13 -7.37 9.40
CA LYS A 111 16.32 -6.66 8.95
C LYS A 111 16.92 -7.39 7.76
N MET A 112 17.29 -6.61 6.76
CA MET A 112 17.96 -7.08 5.58
C MET A 112 19.22 -6.25 5.37
N ARG A 113 20.33 -6.91 5.10
CA ARG A 113 21.58 -6.24 4.78
C ARG A 113 22.23 -6.93 3.61
N THR A 114 23.01 -6.18 2.86
CA THR A 114 23.89 -6.76 1.85
C THR A 114 25.02 -7.52 2.51
N LYS A 115 25.42 -8.64 1.93
CA LYS A 115 26.65 -9.31 2.28
C LYS A 115 27.87 -8.43 2.01
N ASP A 116 28.97 -8.74 2.62
CA ASP A 116 30.22 -8.02 2.40
C ASP A 116 30.60 -8.07 0.89
N ASN A 117 31.31 -7.03 0.42
CA ASN A 117 31.76 -6.86 -0.99
C ASN A 117 30.65 -6.64 -2.05
N MET A 118 29.46 -6.18 -1.64
CA MET A 118 28.36 -5.86 -2.58
C MET A 118 28.36 -4.40 -3.05
N THR A 119 29.39 -3.63 -2.77
CA THR A 119 29.50 -2.24 -3.22
C THR A 119 29.42 -2.15 -4.75
N GLY A 120 28.51 -1.34 -5.26
CA GLY A 120 28.28 -1.19 -6.70
C GLY A 120 27.45 -2.31 -7.36
N GLN A 121 26.96 -3.29 -6.61
CA GLN A 121 26.20 -4.45 -7.10
C GLN A 121 24.68 -4.28 -6.97
N SER A 122 24.16 -3.09 -7.25
CA SER A 122 22.73 -2.78 -7.03
C SER A 122 21.76 -3.71 -7.79
N SER A 123 22.14 -4.15 -8.99
CA SER A 123 21.31 -5.05 -9.81
C SER A 123 21.20 -6.47 -9.27
N ALA A 124 22.12 -6.87 -8.39
CA ALA A 124 22.12 -8.18 -7.75
C ALA A 124 21.36 -8.21 -6.40
N LEU A 125 20.75 -7.11 -6.01
CA LEU A 125 20.10 -6.94 -4.72
C LEU A 125 18.59 -6.76 -4.90
N SER A 126 17.82 -7.78 -4.55
CA SER A 126 16.37 -7.76 -4.50
C SER A 126 15.91 -8.30 -3.16
N LEU A 127 15.08 -7.53 -2.48
CA LEU A 127 14.50 -7.91 -1.18
C LEU A 127 13.28 -8.81 -1.39
N HIS A 128 12.45 -8.49 -2.37
CA HIS A 128 11.27 -9.26 -2.71
C HIS A 128 10.82 -8.97 -4.14
N THR A 129 10.21 -9.96 -4.77
CA THR A 129 9.79 -9.86 -6.18
C THR A 129 8.41 -10.45 -6.38
N CYS A 130 7.53 -9.68 -7.04
CA CYS A 130 6.40 -10.20 -7.78
C CYS A 130 6.78 -10.25 -9.26
N SER A 131 7.08 -11.44 -9.78
CA SER A 131 7.46 -11.63 -11.18
C SER A 131 6.36 -11.11 -12.12
N ALA A 132 6.74 -10.42 -13.19
CA ALA A 132 5.80 -9.87 -14.15
C ALA A 132 4.91 -10.95 -14.81
N SER A 133 5.40 -12.18 -14.99
CA SER A 133 4.59 -13.32 -15.48
C SER A 133 3.45 -13.74 -14.53
N ARG A 134 3.48 -13.29 -13.30
CA ARG A 134 2.44 -13.50 -12.26
C ARG A 134 1.96 -12.15 -11.70
N GLY A 135 2.26 -11.08 -12.40
CA GLY A 135 1.98 -9.72 -11.99
C GLY A 135 0.54 -9.32 -12.23
N ILE A 136 0.34 -8.02 -12.23
CA ILE A 136 -0.96 -7.42 -12.43
C ILE A 136 -1.29 -7.43 -13.92
N ASP A 137 -2.49 -7.92 -14.25
CA ASP A 137 -3.05 -7.81 -15.60
C ASP A 137 -3.45 -6.34 -15.83
N VAL A 138 -2.83 -5.73 -16.83
CA VAL A 138 -3.06 -4.35 -17.26
C VAL A 138 -3.62 -4.27 -18.68
N SER A 139 -4.01 -5.40 -19.26
CA SER A 139 -4.59 -5.47 -20.63
C SER A 139 -6.03 -4.97 -20.70
N GLY A 140 -6.76 -5.01 -19.56
CA GLY A 140 -8.15 -4.57 -19.45
C GLY A 140 -8.30 -3.10 -19.05
N ASP A 141 -9.30 -2.81 -18.24
CA ASP A 141 -9.61 -1.45 -17.75
C ASP A 141 -8.60 -0.97 -16.70
N ASN A 142 -7.94 -1.89 -15.98
CA ASN A 142 -6.89 -1.53 -15.05
C ASN A 142 -5.62 -1.17 -15.83
N LYS A 143 -5.17 0.06 -15.67
CA LYS A 143 -3.95 0.58 -16.30
C LYS A 143 -2.82 0.83 -15.33
N TYR A 144 -2.94 0.41 -14.07
CA TYR A 144 -1.98 0.75 -13.04
C TYR A 144 -1.45 -0.47 -12.30
N CYS A 145 -0.13 -0.48 -12.09
CA CYS A 145 0.55 -1.40 -11.19
C CYS A 145 1.20 -0.59 -10.07
N THR A 146 0.78 -0.84 -8.83
CA THR A 146 1.31 -0.16 -7.64
C THR A 146 2.09 -1.13 -6.77
N VAL A 147 3.24 -0.70 -6.28
CA VAL A 147 4.02 -1.38 -5.25
C VAL A 147 4.26 -0.44 -4.08
N SER A 148 4.07 -0.91 -2.88
CA SER A 148 4.33 -0.16 -1.66
C SER A 148 4.98 -1.02 -0.59
N CYS A 149 5.77 -0.38 0.27
CA CYS A 149 6.39 -1.03 1.43
C CYS A 149 6.61 -0.01 2.55
N ARG A 150 6.74 -0.52 3.77
CA ARG A 150 7.24 0.26 4.90
C ARG A 150 8.72 -0.08 5.08
N VAL A 151 9.57 0.93 5.06
CA VAL A 151 11.02 0.77 5.13
C VAL A 151 11.63 1.72 6.16
N LYS A 152 12.72 1.29 6.76
CA LYS A 152 13.52 2.10 7.68
C LYS A 152 14.98 1.73 7.49
N ALA A 153 15.83 2.70 7.25
CA ALA A 153 17.25 2.49 7.05
C ALA A 153 18.05 3.73 7.48
N PRO A 154 19.35 3.61 7.69
CA PRO A 154 20.23 4.75 7.91
C PRO A 154 20.19 5.75 6.76
N ASP A 155 20.40 7.03 7.08
CA ASP A 155 20.46 8.09 6.09
C ASP A 155 21.58 7.82 5.05
N GLY A 156 21.33 8.24 3.81
CA GLY A 156 22.24 8.05 2.68
C GLY A 156 22.11 6.70 1.95
N LEU A 157 21.48 5.71 2.56
CA LEU A 157 21.15 4.48 1.85
C LEU A 157 20.01 4.71 0.85
N ARG A 158 19.87 3.81 -0.10
CA ARG A 158 18.81 3.87 -1.13
C ARG A 158 17.99 2.58 -1.15
N CYS A 159 16.68 2.75 -1.32
CA CYS A 159 15.74 1.66 -1.61
C CYS A 159 15.13 1.90 -2.98
N ARG A 160 14.99 0.84 -3.75
CA ARG A 160 14.45 0.88 -5.11
C ARG A 160 13.12 0.14 -5.17
N LEU A 161 12.16 0.71 -5.90
CA LEU A 161 10.98 0.01 -6.41
C LEU A 161 11.11 -0.09 -7.92
N ARG A 162 11.15 -1.32 -8.44
CA ARG A 162 11.36 -1.63 -9.87
C ARG A 162 10.09 -2.17 -10.49
N PHE A 163 9.88 -1.82 -11.76
CA PHE A 163 8.82 -2.37 -12.59
C PHE A 163 9.39 -3.09 -13.82
N GLU A 164 8.78 -4.23 -14.14
CA GLU A 164 9.07 -5.03 -15.30
C GLU A 164 7.75 -5.46 -15.97
N LYS A 165 7.73 -5.56 -17.28
CA LYS A 165 6.61 -6.15 -18.02
C LYS A 165 6.95 -7.55 -18.53
N TYR A 166 5.91 -8.32 -18.82
CA TYR A 166 6.01 -9.62 -19.46
C TYR A 166 4.99 -9.71 -20.60
N ASP A 167 5.45 -10.12 -21.77
CA ASP A 167 4.64 -10.21 -22.99
C ASP A 167 4.21 -11.64 -23.34
N GLY A 168 4.40 -12.60 -22.42
CA GLY A 168 4.16 -14.02 -22.61
C GLY A 168 5.43 -14.80 -22.92
N SER A 169 6.53 -14.17 -23.27
CA SER A 169 7.82 -14.80 -23.59
C SER A 169 9.01 -14.08 -22.96
N VAL A 170 9.04 -12.77 -22.95
CA VAL A 170 10.19 -11.96 -22.55
C VAL A 170 9.83 -11.01 -21.39
N TYR A 171 10.75 -10.92 -20.45
CA TYR A 171 10.72 -9.88 -19.40
C TYR A 171 11.45 -8.63 -19.90
N THR A 172 10.80 -7.48 -19.75
CA THR A 172 11.39 -6.20 -20.15
C THR A 172 11.37 -5.23 -18.98
N PHE A 173 12.52 -4.69 -18.64
CA PHE A 173 12.66 -3.62 -17.66
C PHE A 173 11.93 -2.36 -18.12
N LEU A 174 11.10 -1.79 -17.25
CA LEU A 174 10.36 -0.55 -17.50
C LEU A 174 11.01 0.64 -16.82
N GLY A 175 11.26 0.54 -15.53
CA GLY A 175 11.89 1.64 -14.78
C GLY A 175 11.98 1.37 -13.30
N ASP A 176 12.74 2.23 -12.64
CA ASP A 176 12.99 2.23 -11.19
C ASP A 176 12.57 3.56 -10.58
N ALA A 177 12.10 3.52 -9.34
CA ALA A 177 12.06 4.64 -8.42
C ALA A 177 13.05 4.37 -7.28
N TYR A 178 13.99 5.29 -7.03
CA TYR A 178 15.02 5.18 -5.99
C TYR A 178 14.75 6.21 -4.90
N LEU A 179 14.41 5.75 -3.72
CA LEU A 179 14.30 6.58 -2.52
C LEU A 179 15.65 6.69 -1.83
N THR A 180 16.11 7.90 -1.54
CA THR A 180 17.29 8.16 -0.70
C THR A 180 16.83 8.44 0.73
N PHE A 181 17.25 7.61 1.69
CA PHE A 181 16.92 7.78 3.10
C PHE A 181 17.61 9.04 3.67
N GLY A 182 16.93 9.71 4.58
CA GLY A 182 17.33 10.98 5.15
C GLY A 182 16.75 12.18 4.41
N THR A 183 16.97 12.26 3.10
CA THR A 183 16.46 13.38 2.27
C THR A 183 15.06 13.16 1.74
N LEU A 184 14.62 11.91 1.65
CA LEU A 184 13.37 11.45 0.99
C LEU A 184 13.29 11.84 -0.51
N ILE A 185 14.42 12.14 -1.12
CA ILE A 185 14.47 12.41 -2.57
C ILE A 185 14.23 11.11 -3.33
N ILE A 186 13.35 11.19 -4.33
CA ILE A 186 13.06 10.07 -5.23
C ILE A 186 13.57 10.40 -6.63
N GLU A 187 14.47 9.56 -7.12
CA GLU A 187 14.96 9.60 -8.50
C GLU A 187 14.31 8.49 -9.31
N LYS A 188 13.84 8.81 -10.52
CA LYS A 188 13.22 7.85 -11.43
C LYS A 188 14.13 7.60 -12.63
N THR A 189 14.31 6.33 -13.01
CA THR A 189 15.18 5.92 -14.10
C THR A 189 14.51 4.86 -14.99
N GLY A 190 15.08 4.64 -16.18
CA GLY A 190 14.55 3.66 -17.14
C GLY A 190 13.68 4.29 -18.22
N GLY A 191 13.37 3.51 -19.27
CA GLY A 191 12.62 4.00 -20.43
C GLY A 191 11.19 4.46 -20.12
N ALA A 192 10.59 3.95 -19.03
CA ALA A 192 9.26 4.31 -18.59
C ALA A 192 9.25 5.22 -17.34
N ALA A 193 10.37 5.86 -17.00
CA ALA A 193 10.49 6.69 -15.80
C ALA A 193 9.45 7.83 -15.73
N ASN A 194 9.05 8.38 -16.87
CA ASN A 194 8.03 9.42 -16.98
C ASN A 194 6.61 8.94 -16.66
N ARG A 195 6.37 7.63 -16.69
CA ARG A 195 5.08 6.99 -16.35
C ARG A 195 5.02 6.54 -14.89
N ILE A 196 6.11 6.68 -14.14
CA ILE A 196 6.17 6.29 -12.72
C ILE A 196 5.83 7.51 -11.87
N ALA A 197 4.81 7.37 -11.03
CA ALA A 197 4.54 8.24 -9.89
C ALA A 197 5.08 7.56 -8.64
N ALA A 198 5.78 8.29 -7.76
CA ALA A 198 6.29 7.73 -6.52
C ALA A 198 6.28 8.75 -5.38
N THR A 199 5.98 8.27 -4.18
CA THR A 199 5.91 9.08 -2.97
C THR A 199 6.57 8.37 -1.79
N ALA A 200 7.11 9.15 -0.87
CA ALA A 200 7.68 8.66 0.37
C ALA A 200 7.24 9.57 1.53
N THR A 201 6.61 9.00 2.53
CA THR A 201 6.15 9.72 3.72
C THR A 201 6.76 9.11 4.96
N LYS A 202 7.51 9.90 5.73
CA LYS A 202 8.13 9.47 6.98
C LYS A 202 7.17 9.75 8.15
N ASP A 203 6.89 8.71 8.92
CA ASP A 203 6.23 8.85 10.21
C ASP A 203 7.19 9.55 11.19
N PRO A 204 6.84 10.74 11.72
CA PRO A 204 7.72 11.50 12.59
C PRO A 204 7.94 10.87 13.96
N VAL A 205 7.05 9.98 14.40
CA VAL A 205 7.12 9.32 15.71
C VAL A 205 7.99 8.08 15.65
N THR A 206 7.74 7.21 14.69
CA THR A 206 8.39 5.89 14.60
C THR A 206 9.61 5.90 13.69
N GLY A 207 9.68 6.88 12.78
CA GLY A 207 10.73 6.98 11.76
C GLY A 207 10.59 5.97 10.60
N TRP A 208 9.52 5.17 10.57
CA TRP A 208 9.20 4.36 9.40
C TRP A 208 8.81 5.24 8.22
N ILE A 209 9.17 4.82 7.04
CA ILE A 209 8.81 5.48 5.78
C ILE A 209 7.84 4.58 5.03
N PHE A 210 6.65 5.10 4.74
CA PHE A 210 5.77 4.50 3.74
C PHE A 210 6.24 4.96 2.37
N TYR A 211 6.69 4.01 1.57
CA TYR A 211 7.23 4.24 0.24
C TYR A 211 6.38 3.50 -0.79
N GLU A 212 5.91 4.23 -1.77
CA GLU A 212 5.02 3.73 -2.81
C GLU A 212 5.46 4.22 -4.18
N ALA A 213 5.30 3.38 -5.18
CA ALA A 213 5.42 3.76 -6.58
C ALA A 213 4.31 3.10 -7.41
N THR A 214 3.79 3.82 -8.37
CA THR A 214 2.78 3.37 -9.33
C THR A 214 3.27 3.64 -10.74
N ILE A 215 3.18 2.65 -11.62
CA ILE A 215 3.42 2.82 -13.04
C ILE A 215 2.09 2.74 -13.81
N GLU A 216 1.94 3.63 -14.78
CA GLU A 216 0.84 3.58 -15.74
C GLU A 216 1.24 2.71 -16.94
N ALA A 217 0.41 1.74 -17.28
CA ALA A 217 0.58 0.89 -18.45
C ALA A 217 0.21 1.62 -19.73
N VAL A 218 0.86 1.26 -20.82
CA VAL A 218 0.53 1.75 -22.18
C VAL A 218 -0.06 0.62 -23.02
N GLU A 219 -0.62 0.98 -24.15
CA GLU A 219 -1.16 0.02 -25.12
C GLU A 219 -0.14 -1.06 -25.49
N GLY A 220 -0.57 -2.31 -25.51
CA GLY A 220 0.27 -3.47 -25.79
C GLY A 220 0.98 -4.05 -24.57
N GLU A 221 0.94 -3.43 -23.40
CA GLU A 221 1.39 -4.04 -22.16
C GLU A 221 0.27 -4.89 -21.55
N THR A 222 0.59 -6.12 -21.13
CA THR A 222 -0.40 -7.08 -20.62
C THR A 222 -0.20 -7.40 -19.15
N LEU A 223 1.02 -7.69 -18.74
CA LEU A 223 1.37 -8.03 -17.36
C LEU A 223 2.52 -7.17 -16.87
N ILE A 224 2.35 -6.59 -15.68
CA ILE A 224 3.40 -5.82 -15.00
C ILE A 224 3.63 -6.42 -13.61
N GLY A 225 4.88 -6.67 -13.29
CA GLY A 225 5.33 -7.05 -11.95
C GLY A 225 6.21 -5.98 -11.34
N ALA A 226 6.49 -6.16 -10.04
CA ALA A 226 7.29 -5.23 -9.28
C ALA A 226 8.30 -5.94 -8.37
N MET A 227 9.32 -5.19 -7.95
CA MET A 227 10.42 -5.69 -7.14
C MET A 227 10.88 -4.60 -6.17
N ILE A 228 11.20 -5.02 -4.94
CA ILE A 228 11.82 -4.19 -3.90
C ILE A 228 13.29 -4.52 -3.81
#